data_881df7308419524a21a2bf5e986efba1
#
_entry.id   881df7308419524a21a2bf5e986efba1
#
_cell.length_a   1.000
_cell.length_b   1.000
_cell.length_c   1.000
_cell.angle_alpha   90.00
_cell.angle_beta   90.00
_cell.angle_gamma   90.00
#
_symmetry.space_group_name_H-M   'P 1'
#
loop_
_entity.id
_entity.type
_entity.pdbx_description
1 polymer ?
#
loop_
_entity_poly.entity_id
_entity_poly.type
_entity_poly.pdbx_seq_one_letter_code
_entity_poly.pdbx_strand_id
1 'polypeptide(L)'
;MGFSLIYSGNHRMQAEVDTVGINPQNFDWKLDCGESFQTPEAVVVFSDKGLNGMSQTFHKLYQKRLARGYWRDRPRPILNNNWEATYFDFTEDRLVEI
;
A
#
# COMPACT_ATOMS: atom_id res chain seq x y z
N MET A 1 -2.11 -7.23 17.53
CA MET A 1 -3.04 -7.37 16.39
C MET A 1 -2.78 -6.23 15.43
N GLY A 2 -2.76 -6.48 14.15
CA GLY A 2 -2.53 -5.45 13.13
C GLY A 2 -3.57 -5.55 12.04
N PHE A 3 -3.91 -4.41 11.45
CA PHE A 3 -4.89 -4.29 10.38
C PHE A 3 -4.24 -3.64 9.16
N SER A 4 -4.60 -4.08 7.97
CA SER A 4 -4.21 -3.45 6.72
C SER A 4 -5.40 -3.43 5.76
N LEU A 5 -5.67 -2.27 5.20
CA LEU A 5 -6.65 -2.10 4.14
C LEU A 5 -5.93 -2.17 2.79
N ILE A 6 -6.35 -3.08 1.94
CA ILE A 6 -5.80 -3.24 0.59
C ILE A 6 -6.62 -2.38 -0.39
N TYR A 7 -6.45 -1.09 -0.26
CA TYR A 7 -7.17 -0.11 -1.06
C TYR A 7 -6.42 1.23 -1.11
N SER A 8 -6.22 1.79 -2.28
CA SER A 8 -5.49 3.05 -2.50
C SER A 8 -6.39 4.26 -2.79
N GLY A 9 -7.69 4.07 -2.84
CA GLY A 9 -8.64 5.16 -3.04
C GLY A 9 -8.95 5.93 -1.75
N ASN A 10 -9.99 6.77 -1.78
CA ASN A 10 -10.45 7.50 -0.61
C ASN A 10 -10.98 6.52 0.45
N HIS A 11 -10.30 6.43 1.58
CA HIS A 11 -10.62 5.47 2.64
C HIS A 11 -10.66 6.14 4.01
N ARG A 12 -11.30 5.47 4.95
CA ARG A 12 -11.29 5.82 6.37
C ARG A 12 -10.90 4.60 7.19
N MET A 13 -10.01 4.80 8.13
CA MET A 13 -9.68 3.83 9.17
C MET A 13 -9.96 4.47 10.53
N GLN A 14 -10.80 3.84 11.33
CA GLN A 14 -11.16 4.31 12.66
C GLN A 14 -10.80 3.23 13.67
N ALA A 15 -9.99 3.60 14.68
CA ALA A 15 -9.44 2.65 15.64
C ALA A 15 -10.34 2.37 16.84
N GLU A 16 -11.42 3.12 16.98
CA GLU A 16 -12.28 3.05 18.18
C GLU A 16 -13.29 1.90 18.15
N VAL A 17 -13.79 1.52 16.98
CA VAL A 17 -14.61 0.33 16.76
C VAL A 17 -14.54 -0.10 15.30
N ASP A 18 -13.98 -1.23 15.05
CA ASP A 18 -14.39 -2.25 14.10
C ASP A 18 -14.75 -1.87 12.65
N THR A 19 -14.51 -0.66 12.17
CA THR A 19 -14.82 -0.30 10.80
C THR A 19 -13.58 0.12 10.02
N VAL A 20 -13.28 -0.66 8.98
CA VAL A 20 -12.25 -0.37 7.99
C VAL A 20 -12.89 -0.46 6.61
N GLY A 21 -12.76 0.58 5.81
CA GLY A 21 -13.38 0.55 4.49
C GLY A 21 -13.27 1.86 3.73
N ILE A 22 -14.15 2.04 2.78
CA ILE A 22 -14.26 3.28 2.02
C ILE A 22 -14.76 4.39 2.95
N ASN A 23 -14.21 5.59 2.82
CA ASN A 23 -14.70 6.74 3.56
C ASN A 23 -16.16 7.00 3.18
N PRO A 24 -17.12 6.95 4.12
CA PRO A 24 -18.53 7.13 3.81
C PRO A 24 -18.90 8.57 3.42
N GLN A 25 -18.02 9.53 3.70
CA GLN A 25 -18.27 10.92 3.34
C GLN A 25 -18.22 11.08 1.82
N ASN A 26 -19.32 11.54 1.23
CA ASN A 26 -19.45 11.71 -0.23
C ASN A 26 -19.29 10.41 -1.04
N PHE A 27 -19.60 9.26 -0.43
CA PHE A 27 -19.60 7.99 -1.11
C PHE A 27 -21.00 7.39 -1.11
N ASP A 28 -21.52 7.16 -2.29
CA ASP A 28 -22.72 6.39 -2.56
C ASP A 28 -22.50 5.50 -3.79
N TRP A 29 -23.10 4.34 -3.79
CA TRP A 29 -23.03 3.41 -4.91
C TRP A 29 -24.39 2.77 -5.14
N LYS A 30 -24.98 3.03 -6.30
CA LYS A 30 -26.24 2.43 -6.68
C LYS A 30 -26.00 1.00 -7.20
N LEU A 31 -26.74 0.05 -6.67
CA LEU A 31 -26.80 -1.32 -7.17
C LEU A 31 -28.17 -1.57 -7.78
N ASP A 32 -28.19 -1.92 -9.06
CA ASP A 32 -29.40 -2.38 -9.73
C ASP A 32 -29.58 -3.91 -9.57
N CYS A 33 -30.74 -4.40 -9.94
CA CYS A 33 -31.05 -5.82 -9.80
C CYS A 33 -30.06 -6.70 -10.60
N GLY A 34 -29.42 -7.65 -9.92
CA GLY A 34 -28.41 -8.54 -10.51
C GLY A 34 -26.98 -7.98 -10.51
N GLU A 35 -26.75 -6.76 -10.10
CA GLU A 35 -25.40 -6.20 -9.93
C GLU A 35 -24.79 -6.56 -8.59
N SER A 36 -23.46 -6.48 -8.51
CA SER A 36 -22.69 -6.68 -7.29
C SER A 36 -21.63 -5.61 -7.14
N PHE A 37 -21.32 -5.26 -5.91
CA PHE A 37 -20.22 -4.35 -5.56
C PHE A 37 -19.25 -5.08 -4.65
N GLN A 38 -17.98 -5.08 -5.03
CA GLN A 38 -16.94 -5.63 -4.18
C GLN A 38 -16.34 -4.54 -3.29
N THR A 39 -16.48 -4.73 -2.00
CA THR A 39 -15.82 -3.87 -1.01
C THR A 39 -14.31 -4.07 -1.02
N PRO A 40 -13.52 -3.04 -0.59
CA PRO A 40 -12.10 -3.22 -0.35
C PRO A 40 -11.84 -4.33 0.67
N GLU A 41 -10.75 -5.06 0.46
CA GLU A 41 -10.32 -6.10 1.39
C GLU A 41 -9.60 -5.50 2.60
N ALA A 42 -9.93 -5.96 3.79
CA ALA A 42 -9.20 -5.68 5.01
C ALA A 42 -8.53 -6.95 5.51
N VAL A 43 -7.27 -6.83 5.92
CA VAL A 43 -6.50 -7.94 6.44
C VAL A 43 -6.18 -7.71 7.91
N VAL A 44 -6.45 -8.72 8.72
CA VAL A 44 -6.15 -8.73 10.15
C VAL A 44 -5.02 -9.73 10.41
N VAL A 45 -4.01 -9.31 11.16
CA VAL A 45 -2.88 -10.15 11.57
C VAL A 45 -2.77 -10.16 13.08
N PHE A 46 -2.69 -11.34 13.64
CA PHE A 46 -2.26 -11.58 15.02
C PHE A 46 -0.79 -12.00 15.05
N SER A 47 -0.02 -11.49 15.99
CA SER A 47 1.36 -11.91 16.22
C SER A 47 1.65 -11.97 17.72
N ASP A 48 2.22 -13.06 18.15
CA ASP A 48 2.82 -13.28 19.48
C ASP A 48 4.31 -12.91 19.53
N LYS A 49 4.89 -12.56 18.37
CA LYS A 49 6.30 -12.20 18.18
C LYS A 49 6.53 -10.68 18.10
N GLY A 50 5.66 -9.92 18.71
CA GLY A 50 5.73 -8.46 18.73
C GLY A 50 5.50 -7.81 17.36
N LEU A 51 5.84 -6.53 17.26
CA LEU A 51 5.62 -5.72 16.05
C LEU A 51 6.44 -6.21 14.85
N ASN A 52 7.67 -6.69 15.09
CA ASN A 52 8.49 -7.21 14.00
C ASN A 52 7.88 -8.46 13.36
N GLY A 53 7.39 -9.41 14.16
CA GLY A 53 6.69 -10.59 13.64
C GLY A 53 5.44 -10.24 12.86
N MET A 54 4.67 -9.27 13.34
CA MET A 54 3.50 -8.73 12.63
C MET A 54 3.89 -8.10 11.29
N SER A 55 4.91 -7.23 11.29
CA SER A 55 5.41 -6.57 10.09
C SER A 55 5.87 -7.58 9.04
N GLN A 56 6.65 -8.59 9.42
CA GLN A 56 7.09 -9.64 8.51
C GLN A 56 5.93 -10.44 7.91
N THR A 57 4.86 -10.65 8.66
CA THR A 57 3.66 -11.33 8.17
C THR A 57 2.96 -10.49 7.09
N PHE A 58 2.82 -9.19 7.30
CA PHE A 58 2.30 -8.28 6.28
C PHE A 58 3.21 -8.21 5.05
N HIS A 59 4.54 -8.15 5.21
CA HIS A 59 5.47 -8.14 4.10
C HIS A 59 5.32 -9.38 3.21
N LYS A 60 5.16 -10.56 3.81
CA LYS A 60 4.91 -11.81 3.07
C LYS A 60 3.58 -11.77 2.31
N LEU A 61 2.55 -11.21 2.91
CA LEU A 61 1.26 -11.01 2.26
C LEU A 61 1.40 -10.09 1.04
N TYR A 62 2.02 -8.92 1.23
CA TYR A 62 2.20 -7.94 0.17
C TYR A 62 3.04 -8.49 -0.98
N GLN A 63 4.13 -9.17 -0.68
CA GLN A 63 5.00 -9.78 -1.67
C GLN A 63 4.29 -10.86 -2.49
N LYS A 64 3.47 -11.71 -1.83
CA LYS A 64 2.83 -12.85 -2.50
C LYS A 64 1.50 -12.54 -3.16
N ARG A 65 0.75 -11.58 -2.61
CA ARG A 65 -0.65 -11.34 -2.99
C ARG A 65 -0.87 -9.96 -3.61
N LEU A 66 -0.20 -8.92 -3.10
CA LEU A 66 -0.39 -7.53 -3.56
C LEU A 66 0.53 -7.18 -4.72
N ALA A 67 1.82 -7.49 -4.62
CA ALA A 67 2.77 -7.23 -5.68
C ALA A 67 2.44 -8.06 -6.93
N ARG A 68 2.35 -7.40 -8.08
CA ARG A 68 1.97 -8.00 -9.37
C ARG A 68 2.91 -7.54 -10.48
N GLY A 69 2.84 -8.21 -11.62
CA GLY A 69 3.56 -7.84 -12.83
C GLY A 69 5.04 -8.18 -12.80
N TYR A 70 5.78 -7.60 -13.73
CA TYR A 70 7.19 -7.90 -14.00
C TYR A 70 8.11 -7.80 -12.76
N TRP A 71 7.86 -6.82 -11.89
CA TRP A 71 8.68 -6.52 -10.72
C TRP A 71 8.31 -7.29 -9.45
N ARG A 72 7.37 -8.22 -9.53
CA ARG A 72 6.97 -9.01 -8.36
C ARG A 72 8.12 -9.84 -7.79
N ASP A 73 8.83 -10.54 -8.66
CA ASP A 73 9.85 -11.52 -8.28
C ASP A 73 11.27 -11.08 -8.71
N ARG A 74 11.45 -9.81 -9.02
CA ARG A 74 12.71 -9.22 -9.46
C ARG A 74 13.10 -8.02 -8.62
N PRO A 75 14.40 -7.82 -8.37
CA PRO A 75 14.86 -6.59 -7.76
C PRO A 75 14.53 -5.40 -8.65
N ARG A 76 14.14 -4.31 -8.04
CA ARG A 76 13.88 -3.06 -8.75
C ARG A 76 15.20 -2.35 -9.06
N PRO A 77 15.24 -1.55 -10.15
CA PRO A 77 16.39 -0.69 -10.39
C PRO A 77 16.61 0.27 -9.22
N ILE A 78 17.83 0.67 -9.04
CA ILE A 78 18.17 1.72 -8.09
C ILE A 78 17.59 3.03 -8.63
N LEU A 79 16.80 3.69 -7.80
CA LEU A 79 16.25 5.01 -8.07
C LEU A 79 17.07 6.03 -7.26
N ASN A 80 17.71 6.96 -7.95
CA ASN A 80 18.34 8.10 -7.31
C ASN A 80 17.43 9.33 -7.43
N ASN A 81 17.12 9.97 -6.31
CA ASN A 81 16.45 11.25 -6.28
C ASN A 81 17.49 12.34 -5.99
N ASN A 82 17.86 13.09 -7.02
CA ASN A 82 18.87 14.14 -6.94
C ASN A 82 18.31 15.51 -6.54
N TRP A 83 17.04 15.63 -6.21
CA TRP A 83 16.41 16.93 -5.99
C TRP A 83 17.12 17.79 -4.93
N GLU A 84 17.43 17.22 -3.78
CA GLU A 84 18.13 17.93 -2.70
C GLU A 84 19.60 18.26 -3.02
N ALA A 85 20.21 17.50 -3.94
CA ALA A 85 21.62 17.68 -4.28
C ALA A 85 21.85 18.70 -5.41
N THR A 86 20.96 18.75 -6.40
CA THR A 86 21.23 19.50 -7.65
C THR A 86 20.06 20.31 -8.18
N TYR A 87 18.84 20.09 -7.66
CA TYR A 87 17.60 20.66 -8.21
C TYR A 87 17.48 20.40 -9.72
N PHE A 88 17.34 21.44 -10.53
CA PHE A 88 17.26 21.36 -12.01
C PHE A 88 18.62 21.47 -12.72
N ASP A 89 19.68 21.79 -12.00
CA ASP A 89 21.03 22.01 -12.57
C ASP A 89 21.90 20.78 -12.40
N PHE A 90 21.75 19.82 -13.31
CA PHE A 90 22.54 18.59 -13.29
C PHE A 90 22.89 18.09 -14.69
N THR A 91 24.02 17.39 -14.75
CA THR A 91 24.48 16.62 -15.90
C THR A 91 24.61 15.15 -15.52
N GLU A 92 24.74 14.28 -16.52
CA GLU A 92 24.95 12.84 -16.28
C GLU A 92 26.19 12.59 -15.42
N ASP A 93 27.31 13.25 -15.74
CA ASP A 93 28.56 13.12 -14.98
C ASP A 93 28.38 13.47 -13.50
N ARG A 94 27.66 14.54 -13.23
CA ARG A 94 27.38 14.97 -11.85
C ARG A 94 26.47 14.02 -11.09
N LEU A 95 25.55 13.34 -11.78
CA LEU A 95 24.69 12.33 -11.15
C LEU A 95 25.46 11.05 -10.81
N VAL A 96 26.53 10.75 -11.54
CA VAL A 96 27.38 9.58 -11.25
C VAL A 96 28.31 9.84 -10.06
N GLU A 97 28.60 11.09 -9.74
CA GLU A 97 29.42 11.49 -8.59
C GLU A 97 28.68 11.50 -7.26
N ILE A 98 27.34 11.50 -7.27
CA ILE A 98 26.47 11.50 -6.08
C ILE A 98 26.22 10.07 -5.60
#